data_a9fed1af58f20011ce2ea1c6075a2513
#
_entry.id   a9fed1af58f20011ce2ea1c6075a2513
#
_cell.length_a   1.000
_cell.length_b   1.000
_cell.length_c   1.000
_cell.angle_alpha   90.00
_cell.angle_beta   90.00
_cell.angle_gamma   90.00
#
_symmetry.space_group_name_H-M   'P 1'
#
loop_
_entity.id
_entity.type
_entity.pdbx_description
1 polymer ?
#
loop_
_entity_poly.entity_id
_entity_poly.type
_entity_poly.pdbx_seq_one_letter_code
_entity_poly.pdbx_strand_id
1 'polypeptide(L)'
;MVAGLAVGGCLTWNVSNVGADANPLSEHYGVSLAAIGLLTTALFVTHLAVQLPAGRGADRFGSQRVALIAIAAAVVGNAVLLLDAGFELALLGRAVVGIGSGAAFVAGLDLVRAGGGGAALQGLYGGATMTGGGLALMIVPPLTDATSWRAPYWTAAALAVLAAAPTLLVSGLPRIGHAGAWVLRDRELLPIGALQAATFGLAVVAGNWAVPLLERQGASSTAAGLAGGLILFVGIVTRPAGGLLAGRVRGRLLVAAALIGASFGALLLALGGPFIVSTIGSLVLGLAAGLPFAVIFAAAQRTRPDAPGAAIALVNACAVLTILVGTPLAGLAFELPSDGRLAFAIIAALSASALVPLRAARL
;
A
#
# COMPACT_ATOMS: atom_id res chain seq x y z
N MET A 1 13.03 4.62 15.25
CA MET A 1 12.71 5.31 13.97
C MET A 1 13.32 4.62 12.77
N VAL A 2 14.66 4.54 12.66
CA VAL A 2 15.34 3.90 11.50
C VAL A 2 14.82 2.49 11.23
N ALA A 3 14.61 1.68 12.26
CA ALA A 3 14.04 0.33 12.13
C ALA A 3 12.66 0.33 11.45
N GLY A 4 11.76 1.24 11.86
CA GLY A 4 10.43 1.34 11.25
C GLY A 4 10.51 1.71 9.75
N LEU A 5 11.35 2.69 9.40
CA LEU A 5 11.56 3.10 8.01
C LEU A 5 12.16 1.96 7.17
N ALA A 6 13.17 1.25 7.72
CA ALA A 6 13.78 0.11 7.06
C ALA A 6 12.79 -1.04 6.83
N VAL A 7 12.02 -1.39 7.86
CA VAL A 7 10.97 -2.44 7.76
C VAL A 7 9.93 -2.05 6.71
N GLY A 8 9.42 -0.82 6.74
CA GLY A 8 8.46 -0.33 5.76
C GLY A 8 9.01 -0.32 4.34
N GLY A 9 10.16 0.31 4.12
CA GLY A 9 10.78 0.44 2.80
C GLY A 9 11.22 -0.91 2.21
N CYS A 10 11.95 -1.72 2.98
CA CYS A 10 12.48 -2.98 2.47
C CYS A 10 11.40 -4.04 2.21
N LEU A 11 10.37 -4.17 3.08
CA LEU A 11 9.40 -5.23 2.92
C LEU A 11 8.31 -4.91 1.90
N THR A 12 8.06 -3.63 1.60
CA THR A 12 7.14 -3.23 0.53
C THR A 12 7.70 -3.47 -0.89
N TRP A 13 9.00 -3.75 -1.03
CA TRP A 13 9.57 -4.29 -2.27
C TRP A 13 8.78 -5.50 -2.79
N ASN A 14 8.37 -6.39 -1.89
CA ASN A 14 7.61 -7.59 -2.21
C ASN A 14 6.22 -7.31 -2.82
N VAL A 15 5.68 -6.11 -2.64
CA VAL A 15 4.35 -5.76 -3.18
C VAL A 15 4.39 -5.62 -4.70
N SER A 16 5.49 -5.12 -5.25
CA SER A 16 5.60 -4.77 -6.67
C SER A 16 6.56 -5.65 -7.47
N ASN A 17 7.48 -6.37 -6.81
CA ASN A 17 8.56 -7.10 -7.46
C ASN A 17 8.10 -8.18 -8.45
N VAL A 18 7.02 -8.92 -8.15
CA VAL A 18 6.46 -9.94 -9.05
C VAL A 18 5.75 -9.30 -10.24
N GLY A 19 4.99 -8.22 -10.00
CA GLY A 19 4.35 -7.49 -11.09
C GLY A 19 5.35 -6.85 -12.05
N ALA A 20 6.50 -6.39 -11.54
CA ALA A 20 7.58 -5.85 -12.33
C ALA A 20 8.19 -6.88 -13.30
N ASP A 21 8.13 -8.16 -12.97
CA ASP A 21 8.81 -9.26 -13.65
C ASP A 21 7.83 -10.32 -14.19
N ALA A 22 6.60 -9.91 -14.45
CA ALA A 22 5.50 -10.85 -14.76
C ALA A 22 5.77 -11.70 -16.03
N ASN A 23 6.34 -11.12 -17.08
CA ASN A 23 6.64 -11.86 -18.31
C ASN A 23 7.71 -12.95 -18.12
N PRO A 24 8.91 -12.66 -17.59
CA PRO A 24 9.91 -13.68 -17.29
C PRO A 24 9.40 -14.78 -16.36
N LEU A 25 8.57 -14.42 -15.36
CA LEU A 25 7.98 -15.40 -14.46
C LEU A 25 6.93 -16.28 -15.16
N SER A 26 6.14 -15.71 -16.06
CA SER A 26 5.17 -16.46 -16.90
C SER A 26 5.87 -17.50 -17.77
N GLU A 27 6.95 -17.09 -18.42
CA GLU A 27 7.78 -17.99 -19.24
C GLU A 27 8.42 -19.08 -18.40
N HIS A 28 9.01 -18.72 -17.24
CA HIS A 28 9.68 -19.65 -16.35
C HIS A 28 8.76 -20.74 -15.79
N TYR A 29 7.58 -20.36 -15.29
CA TYR A 29 6.60 -21.30 -14.73
C TYR A 29 5.74 -21.98 -15.79
N GLY A 30 5.80 -21.56 -17.06
CA GLY A 30 4.96 -22.09 -18.14
C GLY A 30 3.46 -21.83 -17.94
N VAL A 31 3.10 -20.71 -17.31
CA VAL A 31 1.72 -20.34 -16.98
C VAL A 31 1.33 -19.01 -17.61
N SER A 32 0.04 -18.72 -17.69
CA SER A 32 -0.44 -17.45 -18.22
C SER A 32 -0.11 -16.26 -17.32
N LEU A 33 -0.08 -15.04 -17.86
CA LEU A 33 0.06 -13.81 -17.07
C LEU A 33 -1.05 -13.66 -16.02
N ALA A 34 -2.26 -14.12 -16.33
CA ALA A 34 -3.36 -14.17 -15.37
C ALA A 34 -3.03 -15.06 -14.15
N ALA A 35 -2.39 -16.21 -14.39
CA ALA A 35 -1.91 -17.08 -13.32
C ALA A 35 -0.80 -16.40 -12.50
N ILE A 36 0.14 -15.68 -13.13
CA ILE A 36 1.14 -14.87 -12.40
C ILE A 36 0.45 -13.83 -11.50
N GLY A 37 -0.66 -13.26 -11.93
CA GLY A 37 -1.49 -12.39 -11.09
C GLY A 37 -1.94 -13.04 -9.78
N LEU A 38 -2.12 -14.36 -9.74
CA LEU A 38 -2.46 -15.10 -8.52
C LEU A 38 -1.34 -15.04 -7.47
N LEU A 39 -0.07 -14.90 -7.86
CA LEU A 39 1.04 -14.68 -6.93
C LEU A 39 0.86 -13.36 -6.16
N THR A 40 0.40 -12.32 -6.83
CA THR A 40 0.07 -11.03 -6.19
C THR A 40 -1.19 -11.14 -5.34
N THR A 41 -2.21 -11.85 -5.81
CA THR A 41 -3.44 -12.10 -5.04
C THR A 41 -3.15 -12.89 -3.77
N ALA A 42 -2.36 -13.95 -3.83
CA ALA A 42 -1.95 -14.75 -2.68
C ALA A 42 -1.25 -13.89 -1.61
N LEU A 43 -0.36 -12.99 -2.04
CA LEU A 43 0.26 -12.02 -1.14
C LEU A 43 -0.78 -11.11 -0.49
N PHE A 44 -1.66 -10.45 -1.26
CA PHE A 44 -2.59 -9.47 -0.71
C PHE A 44 -3.68 -10.08 0.18
N VAL A 45 -4.13 -11.30 -0.09
CA VAL A 45 -5.09 -12.01 0.77
C VAL A 45 -4.50 -12.23 2.16
N THR A 46 -3.29 -12.77 2.24
CA THR A 46 -2.64 -13.02 3.54
C THR A 46 -2.14 -11.74 4.19
N HIS A 47 -1.70 -10.75 3.41
CA HIS A 47 -1.38 -9.41 3.87
C HIS A 47 -2.58 -8.76 4.59
N LEU A 48 -3.77 -8.86 4.01
CA LEU A 48 -5.00 -8.37 4.64
C LEU A 48 -5.32 -9.16 5.91
N ALA A 49 -5.30 -10.49 5.83
CA ALA A 49 -5.68 -11.38 6.94
C ALA A 49 -4.81 -11.19 8.18
N VAL A 50 -3.50 -10.94 7.99
CA VAL A 50 -2.55 -10.81 9.10
C VAL A 50 -2.59 -9.45 9.79
N GLN A 51 -3.13 -8.41 9.18
CA GLN A 51 -3.01 -7.04 9.72
C GLN A 51 -3.54 -6.91 11.14
N LEU A 52 -4.77 -7.36 11.40
CA LEU A 52 -5.36 -7.28 12.73
C LEU A 52 -4.64 -8.15 13.76
N PRO A 53 -4.30 -9.43 13.50
CA PRO A 53 -3.42 -10.21 14.36
C PRO A 53 -2.08 -9.51 14.64
N ALA A 54 -1.44 -8.94 13.64
CA ALA A 54 -0.16 -8.22 13.79
C ALA A 54 -0.29 -6.96 14.63
N GLY A 55 -1.36 -6.18 14.44
CA GLY A 55 -1.63 -4.99 15.26
C GLY A 55 -1.82 -5.32 16.74
N ARG A 56 -2.64 -6.34 17.03
CA ARG A 56 -2.81 -6.85 18.41
C ARG A 56 -1.53 -7.46 18.97
N GLY A 57 -0.75 -8.12 18.10
CA GLY A 57 0.56 -8.62 18.45
C GLY A 57 1.53 -7.51 18.84
N ALA A 58 1.52 -6.40 18.10
CA ALA A 58 2.34 -5.21 18.38
C ALA A 58 1.96 -4.58 19.74
N ASP A 59 0.66 -4.45 20.03
CA ASP A 59 0.18 -3.94 21.31
C ASP A 59 0.59 -4.84 22.48
N ARG A 60 0.50 -6.16 22.31
CA ARG A 60 0.78 -7.13 23.37
C ARG A 60 2.26 -7.43 23.58
N PHE A 61 2.98 -7.72 22.49
CA PHE A 61 4.35 -8.23 22.51
C PHE A 61 5.40 -7.17 22.15
N GLY A 62 4.94 -6.01 21.64
CA GLY A 62 5.77 -4.92 21.14
C GLY A 62 6.05 -5.03 19.65
N SER A 63 6.10 -3.89 18.99
CA SER A 63 6.26 -3.75 17.53
C SER A 63 7.56 -4.33 17.01
N GLN A 64 8.65 -4.29 17.82
CA GLN A 64 9.93 -4.89 17.44
C GLN A 64 9.81 -6.39 17.18
N ARG A 65 9.15 -7.14 18.08
CA ARG A 65 9.00 -8.60 17.91
C ARG A 65 8.15 -8.94 16.71
N VAL A 66 7.07 -8.18 16.49
CA VAL A 66 6.21 -8.39 15.33
C VAL A 66 6.96 -8.06 14.03
N ALA A 67 7.78 -7.01 14.02
CA ALA A 67 8.63 -6.66 12.88
C ALA A 67 9.66 -7.76 12.57
N LEU A 68 10.30 -8.35 13.59
CA LEU A 68 11.24 -9.45 13.39
C LEU A 68 10.55 -10.72 12.84
N ILE A 69 9.35 -11.05 13.34
CA ILE A 69 8.53 -12.14 12.80
C ILE A 69 8.14 -11.84 11.35
N ALA A 70 7.78 -10.61 11.03
CA ALA A 70 7.46 -10.17 9.68
C ALA A 70 8.64 -10.31 8.72
N ILE A 71 9.84 -9.91 9.16
CA ILE A 71 11.08 -10.08 8.41
C ILE A 71 11.37 -11.57 8.19
N ALA A 72 11.27 -12.39 9.22
CA ALA A 72 11.48 -13.83 9.11
C ALA A 72 10.50 -14.48 8.12
N ALA A 73 9.21 -14.12 8.19
CA ALA A 73 8.21 -14.61 7.24
C ALA A 73 8.54 -14.18 5.80
N ALA A 74 8.96 -12.94 5.58
CA ALA A 74 9.35 -12.47 4.26
C ALA A 74 10.59 -13.22 3.72
N VAL A 75 11.60 -13.45 4.56
CA VAL A 75 12.79 -14.23 4.17
C VAL A 75 12.41 -15.67 3.84
N VAL A 76 11.65 -16.35 4.71
CA VAL A 76 11.21 -17.74 4.49
C VAL A 76 10.36 -17.84 3.23
N GLY A 77 9.39 -16.94 3.04
CA GLY A 77 8.55 -16.98 1.84
C GLY A 77 9.35 -16.77 0.55
N ASN A 78 10.29 -15.83 0.52
CA ASN A 78 11.17 -15.65 -0.64
C ASN A 78 12.15 -16.82 -0.81
N ALA A 79 12.63 -17.46 0.26
CA ALA A 79 13.44 -18.68 0.17
C ALA A 79 12.64 -19.82 -0.45
N VAL A 80 11.36 -20.01 -0.08
CA VAL A 80 10.47 -20.99 -0.71
C VAL A 80 10.34 -20.74 -2.21
N LEU A 81 10.19 -19.47 -2.64
CA LEU A 81 10.13 -19.10 -4.06
C LEU A 81 11.44 -19.43 -4.80
N LEU A 82 12.58 -19.33 -4.15
CA LEU A 82 13.90 -19.67 -4.71
C LEU A 82 14.15 -21.19 -4.86
N LEU A 83 13.36 -22.05 -4.17
CA LEU A 83 13.47 -23.51 -4.31
C LEU A 83 13.08 -24.01 -5.69
N ASP A 84 12.29 -23.22 -6.45
CA ASP A 84 11.89 -23.54 -7.83
C ASP A 84 11.17 -24.91 -7.96
N ALA A 85 10.27 -25.19 -7.03
CA ALA A 85 9.56 -26.46 -6.96
C ALA A 85 8.11 -26.38 -7.47
N GLY A 86 7.92 -25.56 -8.52
CA GLY A 86 6.64 -25.40 -9.23
C GLY A 86 5.79 -24.23 -8.78
N PHE A 87 4.77 -23.93 -9.57
CA PHE A 87 3.91 -22.75 -9.41
C PHE A 87 3.07 -22.78 -8.12
N GLU A 88 2.59 -23.97 -7.71
CA GLU A 88 1.81 -24.15 -6.49
C GLU A 88 2.61 -23.80 -5.24
N LEU A 89 3.91 -24.22 -5.20
CA LEU A 89 4.80 -23.84 -4.10
C LEU A 89 5.12 -22.33 -4.15
N ALA A 90 5.19 -21.76 -5.33
CA ALA A 90 5.35 -20.32 -5.50
C ALA A 90 4.15 -19.54 -4.93
N LEU A 91 2.91 -20.02 -5.12
CA LEU A 91 1.72 -19.44 -4.49
C LEU A 91 1.81 -19.48 -2.96
N LEU A 92 2.25 -20.61 -2.40
CA LEU A 92 2.45 -20.75 -0.95
C LEU A 92 3.54 -19.80 -0.45
N GLY A 93 4.67 -19.72 -1.14
CA GLY A 93 5.74 -18.77 -0.84
C GLY A 93 5.24 -17.32 -0.82
N ARG A 94 4.44 -16.94 -1.81
CA ARG A 94 3.81 -15.59 -1.88
C ARG A 94 2.82 -15.34 -0.76
N ALA A 95 2.06 -16.36 -0.36
CA ALA A 95 1.18 -16.24 0.81
C ALA A 95 1.98 -16.00 2.10
N VAL A 96 3.11 -16.69 2.29
CA VAL A 96 3.99 -16.46 3.45
C VAL A 96 4.62 -15.06 3.40
N VAL A 97 5.08 -14.60 2.22
CA VAL A 97 5.56 -13.23 2.02
C VAL A 97 4.47 -12.21 2.37
N GLY A 98 3.20 -12.49 2.02
CA GLY A 98 2.07 -11.64 2.35
C GLY A 98 1.86 -11.47 3.85
N ILE A 99 2.02 -12.54 4.64
CA ILE A 99 2.04 -12.47 6.11
C ILE A 99 3.15 -11.52 6.56
N GLY A 100 4.37 -11.68 6.01
CA GLY A 100 5.50 -10.80 6.31
C GLY A 100 5.21 -9.34 5.99
N SER A 101 4.76 -9.04 4.78
CA SER A 101 4.54 -7.66 4.32
C SER A 101 3.40 -6.95 5.07
N GLY A 102 2.30 -7.67 5.37
CA GLY A 102 1.16 -7.13 6.12
C GLY A 102 1.52 -6.83 7.58
N ALA A 103 2.22 -7.74 8.26
CA ALA A 103 2.70 -7.52 9.61
C ALA A 103 3.77 -6.42 9.68
N ALA A 104 4.65 -6.32 8.67
CA ALA A 104 5.67 -5.29 8.56
C ALA A 104 5.07 -3.89 8.44
N PHE A 105 4.00 -3.73 7.65
CA PHE A 105 3.35 -2.42 7.51
C PHE A 105 2.86 -1.91 8.86
N VAL A 106 2.16 -2.74 9.62
CA VAL A 106 1.61 -2.37 10.93
C VAL A 106 2.72 -2.14 11.95
N ALA A 107 3.65 -3.11 12.07
CA ALA A 107 4.72 -3.04 13.05
C ALA A 107 5.71 -1.92 12.75
N GLY A 108 6.02 -1.65 11.47
CA GLY A 108 6.93 -0.59 11.05
C GLY A 108 6.39 0.80 11.39
N LEU A 109 5.10 1.05 11.12
CA LEU A 109 4.45 2.31 11.48
C LEU A 109 4.37 2.48 13.00
N ASP A 110 4.06 1.40 13.73
CA ASP A 110 4.00 1.43 15.19
C ASP A 110 5.39 1.59 15.83
N LEU A 111 6.46 1.04 15.23
CA LEU A 111 7.85 1.33 15.63
C LEU A 111 8.19 2.81 15.54
N VAL A 112 7.74 3.48 14.48
CA VAL A 112 7.93 4.94 14.35
C VAL A 112 7.18 5.69 15.45
N ARG A 113 5.92 5.34 15.71
CA ARG A 113 5.11 5.92 16.77
C ARG A 113 5.73 5.68 18.16
N ALA A 114 6.01 4.44 18.49
CA ALA A 114 6.54 4.03 19.79
C ALA A 114 7.92 4.65 20.08
N GLY A 115 8.70 4.94 19.04
CA GLY A 115 9.94 5.68 19.09
C GLY A 115 9.77 7.20 19.22
N GLY A 116 8.57 7.70 19.49
CA GLY A 116 8.28 9.13 19.66
C GLY A 116 8.05 9.88 18.32
N GLY A 117 7.87 9.15 17.22
CA GLY A 117 7.68 9.74 15.88
C GLY A 117 6.29 10.37 15.72
N GLY A 118 6.25 11.70 15.57
CA GLY A 118 5.03 12.45 15.23
C GLY A 118 4.60 12.26 13.76
N ALA A 119 3.60 13.05 13.34
CA ALA A 119 3.00 12.96 12.01
C ALA A 119 4.03 13.07 10.86
N ALA A 120 5.05 13.93 10.99
CA ALA A 120 6.10 14.08 9.98
C ALA A 120 6.87 12.77 9.75
N LEU A 121 7.25 12.07 10.83
CA LEU A 121 7.97 10.80 10.73
C LEU A 121 7.06 9.64 10.29
N GLN A 122 5.78 9.67 10.62
CA GLN A 122 4.79 8.74 10.09
C GLN A 122 4.57 8.96 8.59
N GLY A 123 4.56 10.22 8.14
CA GLY A 123 4.55 10.58 6.72
C GLY A 123 5.80 10.07 6.00
N LEU A 124 6.98 10.24 6.60
CA LEU A 124 8.24 9.71 6.06
C LEU A 124 8.22 8.17 5.97
N TYR A 125 7.64 7.48 6.97
CA TYR A 125 7.38 6.05 6.89
C TYR A 125 6.52 5.69 5.69
N GLY A 126 5.42 6.43 5.49
CA GLY A 126 4.56 6.26 4.33
C GLY A 126 5.31 6.47 3.01
N GLY A 127 6.19 7.47 2.94
CA GLY A 127 7.08 7.68 1.79
C GLY A 127 8.04 6.52 1.56
N ALA A 128 8.67 6.02 2.62
CA ALA A 128 9.56 4.86 2.55
C ALA A 128 8.86 3.60 2.00
N THR A 129 7.61 3.35 2.40
CA THR A 129 6.82 2.24 1.82
C THR A 129 6.57 2.43 0.32
N MET A 130 6.28 3.64 -0.15
CA MET A 130 6.13 3.91 -1.58
C MET A 130 7.44 3.74 -2.34
N THR A 131 8.56 4.19 -1.74
CA THR A 131 9.89 4.05 -2.33
C THR A 131 10.25 2.58 -2.53
N GLY A 132 10.01 1.71 -1.55
CA GLY A 132 10.31 0.28 -1.68
C GLY A 132 9.59 -0.38 -2.86
N GLY A 133 8.28 -0.17 -2.97
CA GLY A 133 7.50 -0.69 -4.10
C GLY A 133 7.89 -0.05 -5.44
N GLY A 134 8.12 1.27 -5.46
CA GLY A 134 8.53 1.99 -6.66
C GLY A 134 9.90 1.56 -7.18
N LEU A 135 10.88 1.41 -6.29
CA LEU A 135 12.22 0.94 -6.66
C LEU A 135 12.19 -0.51 -7.19
N ALA A 136 11.31 -1.38 -6.67
CA ALA A 136 11.15 -2.71 -7.20
C ALA A 136 10.75 -2.70 -8.68
N LEU A 137 9.80 -1.83 -9.07
CA LEU A 137 9.38 -1.68 -10.47
C LEU A 137 10.50 -1.22 -11.40
N MET A 138 11.46 -0.44 -10.89
CA MET A 138 12.56 0.12 -11.67
C MET A 138 13.79 -0.80 -11.73
N ILE A 139 14.08 -1.52 -10.64
CA ILE A 139 15.34 -2.25 -10.47
C ILE A 139 15.19 -3.72 -10.82
N VAL A 140 14.03 -4.34 -10.55
CA VAL A 140 13.85 -5.78 -10.76
C VAL A 140 13.99 -6.16 -12.24
N PRO A 141 13.34 -5.48 -13.22
CA PRO A 141 13.44 -5.90 -14.62
C PRO A 141 14.88 -5.91 -15.16
N PRO A 142 15.66 -4.82 -15.10
CA PRO A 142 17.03 -4.84 -15.60
C PRO A 142 17.93 -5.81 -14.82
N LEU A 143 17.61 -6.10 -13.57
CA LEU A 143 18.35 -7.06 -12.78
C LEU A 143 18.01 -8.50 -13.18
N THR A 144 16.78 -8.78 -13.55
CA THR A 144 16.35 -10.06 -14.13
C THR A 144 17.05 -10.31 -15.46
N ASP A 145 17.09 -9.30 -16.34
CA ASP A 145 17.80 -9.38 -17.63
C ASP A 145 19.29 -9.66 -17.44
N ALA A 146 19.90 -9.05 -16.42
CA ALA A 146 21.33 -9.21 -16.13
C ALA A 146 21.68 -10.51 -15.38
N THR A 147 20.73 -11.12 -14.70
CA THR A 147 21.00 -12.29 -13.83
C THR A 147 20.08 -13.48 -14.11
N SER A 148 18.85 -13.44 -13.66
CA SER A 148 17.84 -14.49 -13.88
C SER A 148 16.46 -14.10 -13.34
N TRP A 149 15.43 -14.88 -13.70
CA TRP A 149 14.07 -14.81 -13.16
C TRP A 149 13.97 -14.87 -11.62
N ARG A 150 15.06 -15.23 -10.93
CA ARG A 150 15.13 -15.25 -9.46
C ARG A 150 15.34 -13.88 -8.85
N ALA A 151 15.66 -12.84 -9.65
CA ALA A 151 15.97 -11.49 -9.18
C ALA A 151 14.90 -10.89 -8.25
N PRO A 152 13.59 -10.97 -8.52
CA PRO A 152 12.56 -10.44 -7.62
C PRO A 152 12.61 -11.06 -6.22
N TYR A 153 13.00 -12.32 -6.10
CA TYR A 153 12.95 -13.07 -4.84
C TYR A 153 14.20 -12.90 -3.98
N TRP A 154 15.41 -13.06 -4.58
CA TRP A 154 16.62 -12.90 -3.80
C TRP A 154 16.87 -11.45 -3.38
N THR A 155 16.48 -10.45 -4.19
CA THR A 155 16.54 -9.04 -3.80
C THR A 155 15.62 -8.74 -2.62
N ALA A 156 14.40 -9.27 -2.66
CA ALA A 156 13.45 -9.12 -1.57
C ALA A 156 13.94 -9.77 -0.27
N ALA A 157 14.53 -10.98 -0.36
CA ALA A 157 15.13 -11.65 0.80
C ALA A 157 16.31 -10.85 1.37
N ALA A 158 17.20 -10.34 0.52
CA ALA A 158 18.34 -9.53 0.93
C ALA A 158 17.90 -8.25 1.64
N LEU A 159 16.92 -7.53 1.08
CA LEU A 159 16.36 -6.32 1.69
C LEU A 159 15.67 -6.63 3.03
N ALA A 160 14.96 -7.75 3.15
CA ALA A 160 14.37 -8.17 4.42
C ALA A 160 15.45 -8.44 5.48
N VAL A 161 16.55 -9.11 5.11
CA VAL A 161 17.70 -9.32 6.02
C VAL A 161 18.35 -7.98 6.41
N LEU A 162 18.51 -7.06 5.47
CA LEU A 162 19.05 -5.71 5.78
C LEU A 162 18.16 -4.96 6.78
N ALA A 163 16.85 -5.10 6.69
CA ALA A 163 15.92 -4.49 7.65
C ALA A 163 16.02 -5.11 9.05
N ALA A 164 16.55 -6.34 9.19
CA ALA A 164 16.71 -6.98 10.49
C ALA A 164 17.74 -6.25 11.37
N ALA A 165 18.85 -5.77 10.81
CA ALA A 165 19.93 -5.15 11.56
C ALA A 165 19.45 -3.96 12.43
N PRO A 166 18.84 -2.88 11.87
CA PRO A 166 18.33 -1.79 12.68
C PRO A 166 17.17 -2.23 13.59
N THR A 167 16.42 -3.29 13.22
CA THR A 167 15.30 -3.77 14.03
C THR A 167 15.79 -4.51 15.29
N LEU A 168 16.86 -5.29 15.20
CA LEU A 168 17.48 -5.98 16.33
C LEU A 168 18.08 -5.00 17.36
N LEU A 169 18.56 -3.84 16.88
CA LEU A 169 19.15 -2.80 17.74
C LEU A 169 18.10 -1.98 18.50
N VAL A 170 16.81 -2.15 18.22
CA VAL A 170 15.75 -1.47 18.96
C VAL A 170 15.67 -1.99 20.39
N SER A 171 15.62 -1.09 21.37
CA SER A 171 15.46 -1.45 22.77
C SER A 171 14.60 -0.42 23.51
N GLY A 172 13.99 -0.82 24.61
CA GLY A 172 13.32 0.10 25.54
C GLY A 172 12.06 0.78 25.01
N LEU A 173 11.45 0.31 23.92
CA LEU A 173 10.21 0.89 23.43
C LEU A 173 9.03 0.59 24.37
N PRO A 174 8.17 1.59 24.63
CA PRO A 174 6.95 1.38 25.39
C PRO A 174 6.02 0.40 24.65
N ARG A 175 5.42 -0.49 25.41
CA ARG A 175 4.41 -1.45 24.95
C ARG A 175 3.20 -1.38 25.86
N ILE A 176 2.04 -1.69 25.32
CA ILE A 176 0.79 -1.70 26.12
C ILE A 176 0.74 -2.90 27.05
N GLY A 177 1.37 -4.03 26.63
CA GLY A 177 1.52 -5.22 27.48
C GLY A 177 0.32 -6.16 27.49
N HIS A 178 -0.81 -5.77 26.89
CA HIS A 178 -1.99 -6.61 26.70
C HIS A 178 -2.47 -6.52 25.25
N ALA A 179 -3.19 -7.52 24.77
CA ALA A 179 -3.81 -7.45 23.45
C ALA A 179 -4.93 -6.41 23.52
N GLY A 180 -4.80 -5.36 22.70
CA GLY A 180 -5.84 -4.36 22.57
C GLY A 180 -7.20 -4.98 22.24
N ALA A 181 -8.28 -4.25 22.53
CA ALA A 181 -9.64 -4.70 22.26
C ALA A 181 -9.84 -5.05 20.78
N TRP A 182 -10.81 -5.91 20.48
CA TRP A 182 -11.22 -6.15 19.11
C TRP A 182 -11.81 -4.87 18.51
N VAL A 183 -11.08 -4.27 17.56
CA VAL A 183 -11.44 -2.98 16.94
C VAL A 183 -12.31 -3.12 15.69
N LEU A 184 -12.61 -4.34 15.22
CA LEU A 184 -13.34 -4.59 13.97
C LEU A 184 -14.69 -3.87 13.85
N ARG A 185 -15.37 -3.63 14.97
CA ARG A 185 -16.67 -2.94 15.01
C ARG A 185 -16.58 -1.60 15.73
N ASP A 186 -15.37 -1.06 15.84
CA ASP A 186 -15.19 0.22 16.51
C ASP A 186 -15.78 1.35 15.68
N ARG A 187 -16.86 1.94 16.19
CA ARG A 187 -17.62 3.00 15.51
C ARG A 187 -16.83 4.28 15.31
N GLU A 188 -15.77 4.51 16.08
CA GLU A 188 -14.91 5.69 15.94
C GLU A 188 -13.80 5.46 14.91
N LEU A 189 -13.30 4.24 14.77
CA LEU A 189 -12.25 3.88 13.79
C LEU A 189 -12.81 3.63 12.39
N LEU A 190 -14.02 3.10 12.24
CA LEU A 190 -14.60 2.80 10.94
C LEU A 190 -14.67 4.02 10.00
N PRO A 191 -15.08 5.22 10.44
CA PRO A 191 -15.01 6.42 9.60
C PRO A 191 -13.59 6.74 9.14
N ILE A 192 -12.59 6.58 10.01
CA ILE A 192 -11.16 6.81 9.69
C ILE A 192 -10.69 5.78 8.66
N GLY A 193 -11.09 4.50 8.82
CA GLY A 193 -10.83 3.45 7.85
C GLY A 193 -11.46 3.71 6.49
N ALA A 194 -12.69 4.22 6.45
CA ALA A 194 -13.36 4.62 5.22
C ALA A 194 -12.63 5.77 4.51
N LEU A 195 -12.05 6.72 5.25
CA LEU A 195 -11.21 7.78 4.67
C LEU A 195 -9.92 7.22 4.06
N GLN A 196 -9.27 6.25 4.71
CA GLN A 196 -8.08 5.59 4.17
C GLN A 196 -8.43 4.75 2.92
N ALA A 197 -9.57 4.07 2.93
CA ALA A 197 -10.09 3.35 1.78
C ALA A 197 -10.33 4.29 0.58
N ALA A 198 -10.95 5.44 0.82
CA ALA A 198 -11.29 6.41 -0.22
C ALA A 198 -10.08 7.19 -0.74
N THR A 199 -9.10 7.52 0.10
CA THR A 199 -7.93 8.30 -0.33
C THR A 199 -6.85 7.40 -0.92
N PHE A 200 -6.49 6.31 -0.26
CA PHE A 200 -5.42 5.43 -0.72
C PHE A 200 -5.94 4.19 -1.46
N GLY A 201 -6.95 3.50 -0.91
CA GLY A 201 -7.47 2.28 -1.53
C GLY A 201 -7.97 2.51 -2.96
N LEU A 202 -8.85 3.49 -3.16
CA LEU A 202 -9.36 3.84 -4.49
C LEU A 202 -8.28 4.37 -5.43
N ALA A 203 -7.27 5.09 -4.92
CA ALA A 203 -6.16 5.56 -5.74
C ALA A 203 -5.29 4.39 -6.26
N VAL A 204 -5.08 3.34 -5.46
CA VAL A 204 -4.39 2.14 -5.92
C VAL A 204 -5.23 1.39 -6.96
N VAL A 205 -6.55 1.28 -6.77
CA VAL A 205 -7.45 0.72 -7.79
C VAL A 205 -7.34 1.51 -9.09
N ALA A 206 -7.39 2.84 -9.02
CA ALA A 206 -7.22 3.69 -10.20
C ALA A 206 -5.84 3.51 -10.83
N GLY A 207 -4.77 3.45 -10.05
CA GLY A 207 -3.40 3.25 -10.53
C GLY A 207 -3.22 1.95 -11.30
N ASN A 208 -3.86 0.86 -10.85
CA ASN A 208 -3.80 -0.44 -11.53
C ASN A 208 -4.45 -0.41 -12.93
N TRP A 209 -5.40 0.50 -13.16
CA TRP A 209 -6.16 0.59 -14.41
C TRP A 209 -5.90 1.87 -15.22
N ALA A 210 -5.07 2.78 -14.72
CA ALA A 210 -4.78 4.04 -15.38
C ALA A 210 -4.06 3.83 -16.73
N VAL A 211 -3.07 2.93 -16.78
CA VAL A 211 -2.32 2.65 -18.01
C VAL A 211 -3.24 2.08 -19.09
N PRO A 212 -4.01 0.99 -18.85
CA PRO A 212 -4.99 0.50 -19.82
C PRO A 212 -6.01 1.55 -20.28
N LEU A 213 -6.48 2.43 -19.36
CA LEU A 213 -7.38 3.51 -19.74
C LEU A 213 -6.73 4.48 -20.73
N LEU A 214 -5.51 4.94 -20.40
CA LEU A 214 -4.78 5.91 -21.21
C LEU A 214 -4.40 5.37 -22.60
N GLU A 215 -4.04 4.09 -22.68
CA GLU A 215 -3.78 3.41 -23.96
C GLU A 215 -5.04 3.35 -24.82
N ARG A 216 -6.20 3.04 -24.25
CA ARG A 216 -7.50 3.08 -24.95
C ARG A 216 -7.90 4.49 -25.37
N GLN A 217 -7.41 5.52 -24.68
CA GLN A 217 -7.56 6.93 -25.08
C GLN A 217 -6.54 7.37 -26.17
N GLY A 218 -5.69 6.45 -26.65
CA GLY A 218 -4.74 6.68 -27.75
C GLY A 218 -3.34 7.11 -27.31
N ALA A 219 -3.00 7.03 -26.02
CA ALA A 219 -1.65 7.28 -25.55
C ALA A 219 -0.73 6.10 -25.92
N SER A 220 0.55 6.37 -26.23
CA SER A 220 1.56 5.30 -26.32
C SER A 220 1.78 4.65 -24.96
N SER A 221 2.18 3.36 -24.92
CA SER A 221 2.41 2.62 -23.68
C SER A 221 3.41 3.33 -22.75
N THR A 222 4.46 3.95 -23.31
CA THR A 222 5.43 4.74 -22.52
C THR A 222 4.76 5.97 -21.89
N ALA A 223 3.99 6.74 -22.65
CA ALA A 223 3.30 7.92 -22.13
C ALA A 223 2.23 7.54 -21.11
N ALA A 224 1.45 6.49 -21.38
CA ALA A 224 0.46 5.95 -20.47
C ALA A 224 1.09 5.45 -19.15
N GLY A 225 2.21 4.74 -19.23
CA GLY A 225 2.97 4.28 -18.08
C GLY A 225 3.48 5.43 -17.20
N LEU A 226 4.07 6.47 -17.82
CA LEU A 226 4.55 7.64 -17.09
C LEU A 226 3.41 8.42 -16.43
N ALA A 227 2.33 8.69 -17.15
CA ALA A 227 1.20 9.46 -16.64
C ALA A 227 0.41 8.66 -15.57
N GLY A 228 0.09 7.39 -15.83
CA GLY A 228 -0.62 6.52 -14.88
C GLY A 228 0.20 6.25 -13.62
N GLY A 229 1.52 6.10 -13.77
CA GLY A 229 2.46 5.91 -12.65
C GLY A 229 2.47 7.07 -11.65
N LEU A 230 2.14 8.30 -12.07
CA LEU A 230 2.06 9.46 -11.17
C LEU A 230 1.11 9.21 -9.99
N ILE A 231 0.05 8.42 -10.17
CA ILE A 231 -0.92 8.11 -9.11
C ILE A 231 -0.23 7.52 -7.87
N LEU A 232 0.78 6.69 -8.06
CA LEU A 232 1.48 6.01 -6.95
C LEU A 232 2.84 6.64 -6.64
N PHE A 233 3.64 7.00 -7.65
CA PHE A 233 4.99 7.55 -7.46
C PHE A 233 5.01 8.89 -6.72
N VAL A 234 4.02 9.72 -6.95
CA VAL A 234 3.88 11.00 -6.23
C VAL A 234 3.74 10.78 -4.71
N GLY A 235 3.24 9.63 -4.28
CA GLY A 235 3.18 9.21 -2.88
C GLY A 235 4.52 9.20 -2.15
N ILE A 236 5.64 9.02 -2.86
CA ILE A 236 7.00 9.06 -2.29
C ILE A 236 7.26 10.43 -1.64
N VAL A 237 6.80 11.51 -2.28
CA VAL A 237 7.01 12.89 -1.81
C VAL A 237 5.82 13.39 -0.99
N THR A 238 4.60 13.06 -1.41
CA THR A 238 3.39 13.65 -0.81
C THR A 238 3.07 13.08 0.57
N ARG A 239 3.43 11.85 0.89
CA ARG A 239 3.26 11.30 2.25
C ARG A 239 4.13 12.01 3.29
N PRO A 240 5.46 12.21 3.06
CA PRO A 240 6.27 13.06 3.93
C PRO A 240 5.76 14.50 4.01
N ALA A 241 5.40 15.10 2.87
CA ALA A 241 4.86 16.47 2.82
C ALA A 241 3.56 16.59 3.63
N GLY A 242 2.64 15.63 3.51
CA GLY A 242 1.42 15.56 4.29
C GLY A 242 1.69 15.45 5.80
N GLY A 243 2.72 14.70 6.18
CA GLY A 243 3.17 14.62 7.57
C GLY A 243 3.67 15.95 8.13
N LEU A 244 4.41 16.73 7.32
CA LEU A 244 4.85 18.07 7.68
C LEU A 244 3.69 19.09 7.76
N LEU A 245 2.72 18.96 6.86
CA LEU A 245 1.51 19.80 6.84
C LEU A 245 0.56 19.50 8.01
N ALA A 246 0.55 18.28 8.54
CA ALA A 246 -0.33 17.86 9.63
C ALA A 246 -0.21 18.72 10.91
N GLY A 247 0.96 19.35 11.13
CA GLY A 247 1.17 20.31 12.24
C GLY A 247 0.78 21.76 11.92
N ARG A 248 0.47 22.09 10.65
CA ARG A 248 0.23 23.46 10.17
C ARG A 248 -1.18 23.68 9.67
N VAL A 249 -1.85 22.62 9.21
CA VAL A 249 -3.19 22.66 8.63
C VAL A 249 -4.11 21.76 9.46
N ARG A 250 -5.37 22.20 9.62
CA ARG A 250 -6.38 21.37 10.28
C ARG A 250 -6.55 20.05 9.52
N GLY A 251 -6.36 18.91 10.19
CA GLY A 251 -6.40 17.58 9.57
C GLY A 251 -7.66 17.34 8.73
N ARG A 252 -8.82 17.79 9.23
CA ARG A 252 -10.10 17.69 8.50
C ARG A 252 -10.09 18.43 7.16
N LEU A 253 -9.47 19.62 7.09
CA LEU A 253 -9.38 20.38 5.84
C LEU A 253 -8.45 19.68 4.84
N LEU A 254 -7.32 19.13 5.33
CA LEU A 254 -6.38 18.40 4.49
C LEU A 254 -7.04 17.16 3.88
N VAL A 255 -7.78 16.39 4.69
CA VAL A 255 -8.48 15.19 4.22
C VAL A 255 -9.65 15.57 3.29
N ALA A 256 -10.40 16.62 3.59
CA ALA A 256 -11.48 17.11 2.71
C ALA A 256 -10.92 17.51 1.34
N ALA A 257 -9.85 18.31 1.31
CA ALA A 257 -9.18 18.72 0.07
C ALA A 257 -8.66 17.50 -0.72
N ALA A 258 -8.11 16.49 -0.02
CA ALA A 258 -7.68 15.25 -0.64
C ALA A 258 -8.84 14.47 -1.26
N LEU A 259 -9.98 14.34 -0.58
CA LEU A 259 -11.16 13.62 -1.11
C LEU A 259 -11.75 14.35 -2.33
N ILE A 260 -11.83 15.68 -2.28
CA ILE A 260 -12.27 16.50 -3.42
C ILE A 260 -11.28 16.36 -4.58
N GLY A 261 -9.98 16.45 -4.30
CA GLY A 261 -8.92 16.24 -5.28
C GLY A 261 -8.97 14.84 -5.90
N ALA A 262 -9.15 13.80 -5.09
CA ALA A 262 -9.29 12.43 -5.59
C ALA A 262 -10.50 12.26 -6.51
N SER A 263 -11.66 12.81 -6.11
CA SER A 263 -12.86 12.82 -6.93
C SER A 263 -12.62 13.56 -8.25
N PHE A 264 -12.03 14.75 -8.19
CA PHE A 264 -11.75 15.57 -9.37
C PHE A 264 -10.74 14.90 -10.30
N GLY A 265 -9.62 14.38 -9.77
CA GLY A 265 -8.61 13.66 -10.56
C GLY A 265 -9.16 12.42 -11.25
N ALA A 266 -9.96 11.61 -10.54
CA ALA A 266 -10.64 10.46 -11.13
C ALA A 266 -11.68 10.88 -12.18
N LEU A 267 -12.39 11.98 -11.99
CA LEU A 267 -13.34 12.52 -12.96
C LEU A 267 -12.64 12.98 -14.26
N LEU A 268 -11.48 13.64 -14.16
CA LEU A 268 -10.67 14.01 -15.33
C LEU A 268 -10.27 12.77 -16.16
N LEU A 269 -9.90 11.69 -15.50
CA LEU A 269 -9.59 10.41 -16.15
C LEU A 269 -10.84 9.79 -16.80
N ALA A 270 -11.99 9.84 -16.12
CA ALA A 270 -13.26 9.32 -16.63
C ALA A 270 -13.77 10.09 -17.85
N LEU A 271 -13.66 11.42 -17.86
CA LEU A 271 -14.11 12.24 -18.98
C LEU A 271 -13.22 12.04 -20.21
N GLY A 272 -11.94 11.73 -20.02
CA GLY A 272 -10.98 11.64 -21.11
C GLY A 272 -10.71 13.01 -21.73
N GLY A 273 -10.23 13.00 -22.98
CA GLY A 273 -9.88 14.22 -23.70
C GLY A 273 -8.39 14.27 -24.03
N PRO A 274 -7.79 15.46 -24.20
CA PRO A 274 -6.37 15.59 -24.47
C PRO A 274 -5.53 14.90 -23.39
N PHE A 275 -4.45 14.22 -23.78
CA PHE A 275 -3.57 13.44 -22.90
C PHE A 275 -3.11 14.23 -21.65
N ILE A 276 -2.88 15.54 -21.79
CA ILE A 276 -2.51 16.41 -20.67
C ILE A 276 -3.58 16.47 -19.57
N VAL A 277 -4.87 16.39 -19.91
CA VAL A 277 -5.98 16.39 -18.94
C VAL A 277 -5.94 15.11 -18.10
N SER A 278 -5.73 13.97 -18.74
CA SER A 278 -5.59 12.69 -18.05
C SER A 278 -4.31 12.63 -17.19
N THR A 279 -3.21 13.22 -17.66
CA THR A 279 -1.96 13.35 -16.87
C THR A 279 -2.17 14.22 -15.62
N ILE A 280 -2.87 15.36 -15.75
CA ILE A 280 -3.25 16.20 -14.62
C ILE A 280 -4.15 15.42 -13.66
N GLY A 281 -5.12 14.65 -14.18
CA GLY A 281 -5.99 13.77 -13.40
C GLY A 281 -5.20 12.79 -12.55
N SER A 282 -4.22 12.10 -13.15
CA SER A 282 -3.32 11.17 -12.47
C SER A 282 -2.49 11.84 -11.38
N LEU A 283 -1.91 13.00 -11.68
CA LEU A 283 -1.13 13.79 -10.73
C LEU A 283 -1.98 14.22 -9.52
N VAL A 284 -3.17 14.77 -9.77
CA VAL A 284 -4.08 15.24 -8.71
C VAL A 284 -4.53 14.07 -7.84
N LEU A 285 -4.82 12.92 -8.45
CA LEU A 285 -5.19 11.71 -7.71
C LEU A 285 -4.04 11.21 -6.83
N GLY A 286 -2.80 11.24 -7.33
CA GLY A 286 -1.60 10.88 -6.57
C GLY A 286 -1.33 11.83 -5.39
N LEU A 287 -1.49 13.15 -5.59
CA LEU A 287 -1.41 14.14 -4.51
C LEU A 287 -2.45 13.84 -3.42
N ALA A 288 -3.69 13.59 -3.84
CA ALA A 288 -4.80 13.29 -2.95
C ALA A 288 -4.59 12.00 -2.15
N ALA A 289 -3.98 10.98 -2.74
CA ALA A 289 -3.71 9.71 -2.07
C ALA A 289 -2.61 9.80 -1.00
N GLY A 290 -1.60 10.65 -1.22
CA GLY A 290 -0.43 10.71 -0.35
C GLY A 290 -0.59 11.67 0.83
N LEU A 291 -1.10 12.87 0.60
CA LEU A 291 -1.15 13.94 1.60
C LEU A 291 -1.86 13.59 2.92
N PRO A 292 -3.00 12.87 2.95
CA PRO A 292 -3.72 12.61 4.19
C PRO A 292 -3.14 11.45 5.02
N PHE A 293 -2.19 10.67 4.51
CA PHE A 293 -1.66 9.45 5.13
C PHE A 293 -1.33 9.64 6.62
N ALA A 294 -0.47 10.59 6.95
CA ALA A 294 0.00 10.80 8.32
C ALA A 294 -1.13 11.27 9.25
N VAL A 295 -2.03 12.12 8.75
CA VAL A 295 -3.19 12.62 9.53
C VAL A 295 -4.13 11.47 9.88
N ILE A 296 -4.44 10.61 8.92
CA ILE A 296 -5.36 9.48 9.09
C ILE A 296 -4.81 8.48 10.12
N PHE A 297 -3.54 8.06 9.98
CA PHE A 297 -2.95 7.10 10.92
C PHE A 297 -2.70 7.69 12.30
N ALA A 298 -2.29 8.95 12.40
CA ALA A 298 -2.18 9.63 13.69
C ALA A 298 -3.54 9.77 14.39
N ALA A 299 -4.61 10.02 13.64
CA ALA A 299 -5.97 10.07 14.18
C ALA A 299 -6.41 8.70 14.70
N ALA A 300 -6.16 7.61 13.96
CA ALA A 300 -6.47 6.26 14.40
C ALA A 300 -5.78 5.91 15.74
N GLN A 301 -4.51 6.24 15.86
CA GLN A 301 -3.71 6.00 17.08
C GLN A 301 -4.20 6.84 18.28
N ARG A 302 -4.62 8.09 18.04
CA ARG A 302 -5.20 8.95 19.10
C ARG A 302 -6.58 8.49 19.52
N THR A 303 -7.38 7.92 18.61
CA THR A 303 -8.72 7.39 18.91
C THR A 303 -8.63 6.16 19.82
N ARG A 304 -7.60 5.34 19.65
CA ARG A 304 -7.38 4.12 20.45
C ARG A 304 -5.96 4.08 21.01
N PRO A 305 -5.66 4.92 22.02
CA PRO A 305 -4.34 4.93 22.67
C PRO A 305 -4.05 3.64 23.45
N ASP A 306 -5.10 2.90 23.80
CA ASP A 306 -5.05 1.57 24.42
C ASP A 306 -4.75 0.43 23.44
N ALA A 307 -4.92 0.65 22.13
CA ALA A 307 -4.72 -0.34 21.07
C ALA A 307 -4.23 0.30 19.75
N PRO A 308 -3.12 1.07 19.75
CA PRO A 308 -2.68 1.82 18.57
C PRO A 308 -2.26 0.93 17.40
N GLY A 309 -1.66 -0.24 17.69
CA GLY A 309 -1.30 -1.21 16.65
C GLY A 309 -2.53 -1.81 15.98
N ALA A 310 -3.55 -2.17 16.75
CA ALA A 310 -4.83 -2.66 16.22
C ALA A 310 -5.57 -1.56 15.44
N ALA A 311 -5.49 -0.30 15.86
CA ALA A 311 -6.10 0.83 15.15
C ALA A 311 -5.42 1.08 13.79
N ILE A 312 -4.09 1.07 13.73
CA ILE A 312 -3.32 1.13 12.48
C ILE A 312 -3.76 0.01 11.54
N ALA A 313 -3.83 -1.22 12.08
CA ALA A 313 -4.18 -2.41 11.34
C ALA A 313 -5.57 -2.33 10.72
N LEU A 314 -6.59 -1.94 11.49
CA LEU A 314 -7.95 -1.80 10.98
C LEU A 314 -8.05 -0.76 9.87
N VAL A 315 -7.47 0.42 10.09
CA VAL A 315 -7.52 1.52 9.12
C VAL A 315 -6.83 1.13 7.82
N ASN A 316 -5.68 0.45 7.88
CA ASN A 316 -5.02 -0.03 6.67
C ASN A 316 -5.77 -1.19 6.01
N ALA A 317 -6.34 -2.11 6.80
CA ALA A 317 -7.14 -3.23 6.28
C ALA A 317 -8.33 -2.75 5.44
N CYS A 318 -8.97 -1.64 5.80
CA CYS A 318 -10.04 -1.03 4.98
C CYS A 318 -9.55 -0.65 3.57
N ALA A 319 -8.35 -0.07 3.47
CA ALA A 319 -7.79 0.28 2.17
C ALA A 319 -7.37 -0.97 1.38
N VAL A 320 -6.71 -1.94 2.02
CA VAL A 320 -6.29 -3.19 1.35
C VAL A 320 -7.49 -4.00 0.87
N LEU A 321 -8.58 -4.05 1.65
CA LEU A 321 -9.84 -4.68 1.23
C LEU A 321 -10.42 -3.97 0.01
N THR A 322 -10.38 -2.63 -0.01
CA THR A 322 -10.83 -1.83 -1.17
C THR A 322 -10.00 -2.15 -2.41
N ILE A 323 -8.69 -2.32 -2.28
CA ILE A 323 -7.80 -2.69 -3.39
C ILE A 323 -8.14 -4.11 -3.88
N LEU A 324 -8.25 -5.06 -2.95
CA LEU A 324 -8.46 -6.47 -3.27
C LEU A 324 -9.79 -6.71 -4.00
N VAL A 325 -10.85 -6.01 -3.59
CA VAL A 325 -12.19 -6.12 -4.19
C VAL A 325 -12.36 -5.14 -5.36
N GLY A 326 -11.89 -3.91 -5.21
CA GLY A 326 -12.08 -2.84 -6.19
C GLY A 326 -11.31 -3.06 -7.48
N THR A 327 -10.10 -3.65 -7.42
CA THR A 327 -9.30 -3.87 -8.63
C THR A 327 -9.98 -4.81 -9.63
N PRO A 328 -10.45 -6.01 -9.27
CA PRO A 328 -11.18 -6.84 -10.22
C PRO A 328 -12.52 -6.23 -10.66
N LEU A 329 -13.25 -5.56 -9.75
CA LEU A 329 -14.50 -4.89 -10.13
C LEU A 329 -14.28 -3.74 -11.13
N ALA A 330 -13.21 -2.97 -10.95
CA ALA A 330 -12.84 -1.95 -11.93
C ALA A 330 -12.48 -2.58 -13.29
N GLY A 331 -11.83 -3.75 -13.29
CA GLY A 331 -11.52 -4.50 -14.51
C GLY A 331 -12.75 -4.86 -15.33
N LEU A 332 -13.84 -5.25 -14.68
CA LEU A 332 -15.11 -5.53 -15.37
C LEU A 332 -15.64 -4.33 -16.15
N ALA A 333 -15.39 -3.10 -15.68
CA ALA A 333 -15.81 -1.90 -16.39
C ALA A 333 -15.07 -1.71 -17.73
N PHE A 334 -13.91 -2.35 -17.91
CA PHE A 334 -13.18 -2.34 -19.18
C PHE A 334 -13.76 -3.30 -20.23
N GLU A 335 -14.63 -4.22 -19.82
CA GLU A 335 -15.40 -5.09 -20.72
C GLU A 335 -16.68 -4.40 -21.23
N LEU A 336 -17.04 -3.26 -20.63
CA LEU A 336 -18.21 -2.47 -21.01
C LEU A 336 -17.88 -1.46 -22.13
N PRO A 337 -18.87 -0.98 -22.90
CA PRO A 337 -18.67 0.00 -23.99
C PRO A 337 -18.06 1.34 -23.56
N SER A 338 -17.88 1.56 -22.26
CA SER A 338 -17.28 2.79 -21.69
C SER A 338 -15.75 2.77 -21.70
N ASP A 339 -15.09 1.72 -22.20
CA ASP A 339 -13.64 1.57 -22.27
C ASP A 339 -12.92 1.78 -20.92
N GLY A 340 -13.57 1.41 -19.81
CA GLY A 340 -13.03 1.57 -18.46
C GLY A 340 -13.35 2.93 -17.80
N ARG A 341 -13.89 3.92 -18.53
CA ARG A 341 -14.25 5.26 -17.99
C ARG A 341 -15.23 5.16 -16.83
N LEU A 342 -16.17 4.20 -16.89
CA LEU A 342 -17.14 3.97 -15.81
C LEU A 342 -16.45 3.64 -14.48
N ALA A 343 -15.36 2.88 -14.48
CA ALA A 343 -14.60 2.59 -13.25
C ALA A 343 -14.11 3.89 -12.59
N PHE A 344 -13.55 4.80 -13.37
CA PHE A 344 -13.03 6.07 -12.86
C PHE A 344 -14.15 7.03 -12.43
N ALA A 345 -15.30 7.01 -13.09
CA ALA A 345 -16.49 7.74 -12.66
C ALA A 345 -17.01 7.22 -11.29
N ILE A 346 -17.04 5.90 -11.10
CA ILE A 346 -17.40 5.28 -9.81
C ILE A 346 -16.37 5.65 -8.73
N ILE A 347 -15.07 5.59 -9.04
CA ILE A 347 -14.01 6.01 -8.11
C ILE A 347 -14.20 7.49 -7.70
N ALA A 348 -14.52 8.36 -8.65
CA ALA A 348 -14.81 9.77 -8.37
C ALA A 348 -16.00 9.93 -7.41
N ALA A 349 -17.10 9.22 -7.68
CA ALA A 349 -18.29 9.25 -6.85
C ALA A 349 -18.04 8.70 -5.43
N LEU A 350 -17.31 7.59 -5.31
CA LEU A 350 -16.94 6.99 -4.02
C LEU A 350 -16.00 7.91 -3.23
N SER A 351 -15.04 8.55 -3.88
CA SER A 351 -14.16 9.53 -3.24
C SER A 351 -14.94 10.73 -2.69
N ALA A 352 -15.90 11.26 -3.47
CA ALA A 352 -16.79 12.34 -3.03
C ALA A 352 -17.70 11.91 -1.87
N SER A 353 -18.26 10.68 -1.92
CA SER A 353 -19.15 10.16 -0.87
C SER A 353 -18.44 10.02 0.48
N ALA A 354 -17.11 9.87 0.47
CA ALA A 354 -16.30 9.78 1.69
C ALA A 354 -16.24 11.11 2.49
N LEU A 355 -16.74 12.22 1.94
CA LEU A 355 -17.01 13.42 2.72
C LEU A 355 -18.08 13.23 3.81
N VAL A 356 -18.93 12.20 3.69
CA VAL A 356 -19.93 11.85 4.71
C VAL A 356 -19.24 11.27 5.96
N PRO A 357 -18.46 10.18 5.89
CA PRO A 357 -17.75 9.67 7.06
C PRO A 357 -16.72 10.66 7.63
N LEU A 358 -16.21 11.60 6.84
CA LEU A 358 -15.33 12.67 7.33
C LEU A 358 -15.99 13.50 8.44
N ARG A 359 -17.32 13.65 8.41
CA ARG A 359 -18.06 14.40 9.44
C ARG A 359 -18.00 13.70 10.80
N ALA A 360 -17.96 12.37 10.80
CA ALA A 360 -17.90 11.53 12.00
C ALA A 360 -16.46 11.23 12.46
N ALA A 361 -15.47 11.38 11.57
CA ALA A 361 -14.07 11.10 11.90
C ALA A 361 -13.46 12.16 12.82
N ARG A 362 -12.77 11.71 13.87
CA ARG A 362 -11.97 12.56 14.78
C ARG A 362 -10.54 12.67 14.24
N LEU A 363 -10.27 13.71 13.46
CA LEU A 363 -8.99 13.99 12.80
C LEU A 363 -8.15 15.04 13.52
#